data_fba49b2a40e7caabe31ed922c204bcb7
#
_entry.id   fba49b2a40e7caabe31ed922c204bcb7
#
_cell.length_a   1.000
_cell.length_b   1.000
_cell.length_c   1.000
_cell.angle_alpha   90.00
_cell.angle_beta   90.00
_cell.angle_gamma   90.00
#
_symmetry.space_group_name_H-M   'P 1'
#
loop_
_entity.id
_entity.type
_entity.pdbx_description
1 polymer ?
#
loop_
_entity_poly.entity_id
_entity_poly.type
_entity_poly.pdbx_seq_one_letter_code
_entity_poly.pdbx_strand_id
1 'polypeptide(L)'
;LTPPDYPGLIEVIINNGVKVVETAGRNPAVYMPAMKEAGIKVIHKCTSVRHSLKAQDIGCDAVSVDGFECGGHPGEDDIPNFILLPRAADELDIPFVASGGMADARSLVASMALGAEGMNMGTRFIATEDAPVHQNVKEAIVNASELDTRLIMRSLTNTERVLNNPAVESLMAKEKALG
;
A
#
# COMPACT_ATOMS: atom_id res chain seq x y z
N LEU A 1 4.79 0.64 -21.38
CA LEU A 1 5.68 -0.02 -20.43
C LEU A 1 5.50 -1.54 -20.56
N THR A 2 6.60 -2.28 -20.72
CA THR A 2 6.57 -3.74 -20.69
C THR A 2 6.17 -4.19 -19.27
N PRO A 3 5.18 -5.09 -19.11
CA PRO A 3 4.84 -5.62 -17.80
C PRO A 3 6.06 -6.27 -17.14
N PRO A 4 6.23 -6.18 -15.81
CA PRO A 4 7.27 -6.91 -15.12
C PRO A 4 7.16 -8.42 -15.37
N ASP A 5 8.30 -9.11 -15.45
CA ASP A 5 8.35 -10.58 -15.49
C ASP A 5 8.08 -11.15 -14.09
N TYR A 6 6.82 -11.19 -13.70
CA TYR A 6 6.42 -11.73 -12.39
C TYR A 6 6.82 -13.21 -12.20
N PRO A 7 6.66 -14.11 -13.19
CA PRO A 7 7.15 -15.48 -13.05
C PRO A 7 8.63 -15.56 -12.71
N GLY A 8 9.49 -14.86 -13.45
CA GLY A 8 10.92 -14.82 -13.18
C GLY A 8 11.27 -14.21 -11.81
N LEU A 9 10.54 -13.17 -11.39
CA LEU A 9 10.71 -12.61 -10.04
C LEU A 9 10.33 -13.60 -8.93
N ILE A 10 9.27 -14.39 -9.11
CA ILE A 10 8.87 -15.43 -8.15
C ILE A 10 9.93 -16.54 -8.06
N GLU A 11 10.50 -16.96 -9.19
CA GLU A 11 11.62 -17.92 -9.20
C GLU A 11 12.84 -17.39 -8.42
N VAL A 12 13.21 -16.11 -8.61
CA VAL A 12 14.30 -15.48 -7.87
C VAL A 12 14.01 -15.46 -6.37
N ILE A 13 12.79 -15.10 -5.97
CA ILE A 13 12.34 -15.09 -4.57
C ILE A 13 12.49 -16.49 -3.95
N ILE A 14 12.00 -17.52 -4.62
CA ILE A 14 12.06 -18.91 -4.15
C ILE A 14 13.51 -19.38 -4.05
N ASN A 15 14.30 -19.19 -5.10
CA ASN A 15 15.69 -19.66 -5.18
C ASN A 15 16.62 -18.97 -4.15
N ASN A 16 16.28 -17.75 -3.71
CA ASN A 16 17.02 -17.05 -2.66
C ASN A 16 16.48 -17.30 -1.24
N GLY A 17 15.50 -18.17 -1.10
CA GLY A 17 14.99 -18.60 0.22
C GLY A 17 14.29 -17.48 0.99
N VAL A 18 13.69 -16.52 0.30
CA VAL A 18 12.89 -15.45 0.92
C VAL A 18 11.75 -16.06 1.72
N LYS A 19 11.54 -15.61 2.96
CA LYS A 19 10.56 -16.21 3.87
C LYS A 19 9.22 -15.52 3.88
N VAL A 20 9.19 -14.22 3.59
CA VAL A 20 7.98 -13.40 3.60
C VAL A 20 7.96 -12.52 2.37
N VAL A 21 6.83 -12.46 1.67
CA VAL A 21 6.64 -11.65 0.48
C VAL A 21 5.37 -10.79 0.66
N GLU A 22 5.50 -9.50 0.42
CA GLU A 22 4.33 -8.64 0.23
C GLU A 22 4.01 -8.53 -1.27
N THR A 23 2.75 -8.74 -1.61
CA THR A 23 2.21 -8.56 -2.96
C THR A 23 1.21 -7.40 -2.96
N ALA A 24 1.10 -6.67 -4.07
CA ALA A 24 0.20 -5.53 -4.21
C ALA A 24 -0.43 -5.45 -5.60
N GLY A 25 -1.53 -4.72 -5.73
CA GLY A 25 -2.22 -4.44 -6.97
C GLY A 25 -3.07 -5.60 -7.45
N ARG A 26 -2.55 -6.48 -8.31
CA ARG A 26 -3.32 -7.59 -8.87
C ARG A 26 -3.39 -8.78 -7.91
N ASN A 27 -4.48 -9.56 -8.04
CA ASN A 27 -4.69 -10.79 -7.27
C ASN A 27 -3.51 -11.77 -7.46
N PRO A 28 -2.80 -12.17 -6.39
CA PRO A 28 -1.63 -13.05 -6.47
C PRO A 28 -1.97 -14.54 -6.61
N ALA A 29 -3.23 -14.92 -6.75
CA ALA A 29 -3.69 -16.33 -6.74
C ALA A 29 -2.88 -17.25 -7.63
N VAL A 30 -2.45 -16.78 -8.80
CA VAL A 30 -1.68 -17.60 -9.77
C VAL A 30 -0.29 -17.99 -9.22
N TYR A 31 0.28 -17.22 -8.32
CA TYR A 31 1.61 -17.46 -7.73
C TYR A 31 1.54 -18.14 -6.35
N MET A 32 0.36 -18.18 -5.73
CA MET A 32 0.18 -18.74 -4.39
C MET A 32 0.66 -20.19 -4.27
N PRO A 33 0.36 -21.12 -5.22
CA PRO A 33 0.82 -22.50 -5.11
C PRO A 33 2.35 -22.62 -4.99
N ALA A 34 3.11 -21.95 -5.86
CA ALA A 34 4.57 -22.00 -5.86
C ALA A 34 5.17 -21.38 -4.57
N MET A 35 4.62 -20.25 -4.12
CA MET A 35 5.06 -19.59 -2.89
C MET A 35 4.77 -20.46 -1.66
N LYS A 36 3.61 -21.09 -1.59
CA LYS A 36 3.23 -21.99 -0.48
C LYS A 36 4.08 -23.24 -0.44
N GLU A 37 4.35 -23.88 -1.60
CA GLU A 37 5.24 -25.03 -1.70
C GLU A 37 6.65 -24.70 -1.22
N ALA A 38 7.15 -23.50 -1.49
CA ALA A 38 8.41 -22.99 -1.00
C ALA A 38 8.40 -22.55 0.49
N GLY A 39 7.25 -22.66 1.18
CA GLY A 39 7.08 -22.25 2.58
C GLY A 39 7.11 -20.74 2.81
N ILE A 40 6.81 -19.95 1.79
CA ILE A 40 6.79 -18.48 1.85
C ILE A 40 5.48 -18.02 2.48
N LYS A 41 5.57 -17.09 3.42
CA LYS A 41 4.44 -16.36 3.97
C LYS A 41 4.09 -15.18 3.06
N VAL A 42 2.81 -15.06 2.72
CA VAL A 42 2.34 -14.04 1.79
C VAL A 42 1.45 -13.04 2.51
N ILE A 43 1.85 -11.77 2.45
CA ILE A 43 1.05 -10.62 2.86
C ILE A 43 0.50 -9.98 1.58
N HIS A 44 -0.80 -9.70 1.49
CA HIS A 44 -1.35 -9.01 0.32
C HIS A 44 -1.89 -7.64 0.70
N LYS A 45 -1.51 -6.61 -0.05
CA LYS A 45 -1.95 -5.25 0.16
C LYS A 45 -3.34 -5.03 -0.47
N CYS A 46 -4.28 -4.54 0.34
CA CYS A 46 -5.67 -4.34 -0.03
C CYS A 46 -6.17 -2.96 0.41
N THR A 47 -7.02 -2.34 -0.39
CA THR A 47 -7.63 -1.03 -0.10
C THR A 47 -9.10 -1.12 0.33
N SER A 48 -9.64 -2.34 0.49
CA SER A 48 -11.02 -2.56 0.95
C SER A 48 -11.14 -3.90 1.68
N VAL A 49 -12.13 -4.02 2.57
CA VAL A 49 -12.45 -5.26 3.28
C VAL A 49 -12.78 -6.38 2.30
N ARG A 50 -13.55 -6.10 1.25
CA ARG A 50 -13.86 -7.07 0.18
C ARG A 50 -12.61 -7.68 -0.45
N HIS A 51 -11.59 -6.87 -0.74
CA HIS A 51 -10.32 -7.38 -1.29
C HIS A 51 -9.52 -8.14 -0.25
N SER A 52 -9.57 -7.71 1.01
CA SER A 52 -8.90 -8.40 2.13
C SER A 52 -9.49 -9.80 2.36
N LEU A 53 -10.81 -9.95 2.36
CA LEU A 53 -11.48 -11.25 2.42
C LEU A 53 -11.09 -12.16 1.24
N LYS A 54 -11.04 -11.60 0.03
CA LYS A 54 -10.60 -12.36 -1.14
C LYS A 54 -9.13 -12.80 -1.03
N ALA A 55 -8.27 -11.97 -0.44
CA ALA A 55 -6.88 -12.35 -0.17
C ALA A 55 -6.79 -13.48 0.87
N GLN A 56 -7.61 -13.44 1.92
CA GLN A 56 -7.77 -14.54 2.87
C GLN A 56 -8.21 -15.83 2.17
N ASP A 57 -9.26 -15.78 1.35
CA ASP A 57 -9.83 -16.94 0.65
C ASP A 57 -8.84 -17.64 -0.28
N ILE A 58 -7.93 -16.90 -0.91
CA ILE A 58 -6.88 -17.48 -1.76
C ILE A 58 -5.66 -17.97 -0.97
N GLY A 59 -5.69 -17.87 0.36
CA GLY A 59 -4.67 -18.42 1.25
C GLY A 59 -3.51 -17.49 1.60
N CYS A 60 -3.66 -16.17 1.49
CA CYS A 60 -2.67 -15.24 2.06
C CYS A 60 -2.57 -15.45 3.58
N ASP A 61 -1.37 -15.29 4.13
CA ASP A 61 -1.12 -15.47 5.57
C ASP A 61 -1.47 -14.22 6.38
N ALA A 62 -1.47 -13.06 5.75
CA ALA A 62 -1.87 -11.79 6.32
C ALA A 62 -2.25 -10.80 5.21
N VAL A 63 -2.87 -9.69 5.59
CA VAL A 63 -3.13 -8.57 4.68
C VAL A 63 -2.55 -7.26 5.22
N SER A 64 -2.15 -6.38 4.31
CA SER A 64 -1.83 -4.97 4.60
C SER A 64 -3.01 -4.13 4.14
N VAL A 65 -3.73 -3.52 5.08
CA VAL A 65 -4.96 -2.77 4.81
C VAL A 65 -4.62 -1.30 4.65
N ASP A 66 -4.72 -0.80 3.42
CA ASP A 66 -4.41 0.57 3.04
C ASP A 66 -5.65 1.45 3.09
N GLY A 67 -5.71 2.40 4.00
CA GLY A 67 -6.73 3.44 4.02
C GLY A 67 -6.50 4.55 3.00
N PHE A 68 -7.51 5.40 2.83
CA PHE A 68 -7.49 6.54 1.91
C PHE A 68 -6.31 7.49 2.12
N GLU A 69 -5.72 7.52 3.30
CA GLU A 69 -4.58 8.37 3.68
C GLU A 69 -3.26 7.91 3.05
N CYS A 70 -3.20 6.75 2.40
CA CYS A 70 -1.95 6.21 1.86
C CYS A 70 -1.39 7.06 0.71
N GLY A 71 -0.08 7.09 0.60
CA GLY A 71 0.62 7.54 -0.59
C GLY A 71 0.57 6.49 -1.69
N GLY A 72 0.53 6.89 -2.95
CA GLY A 72 0.31 5.99 -4.08
C GLY A 72 -1.18 5.73 -4.31
N HIS A 73 -1.58 4.48 -4.52
CA HIS A 73 -2.94 4.10 -4.92
C HIS A 73 -3.84 3.73 -3.73
N PRO A 74 -4.70 4.64 -3.22
CA PRO A 74 -5.59 4.37 -2.09
C PRO A 74 -6.84 3.55 -2.46
N GLY A 75 -6.99 3.18 -3.73
CA GLY A 75 -8.25 2.66 -4.27
C GLY A 75 -9.23 3.79 -4.62
N GLU A 76 -10.44 3.42 -5.01
CA GLU A 76 -11.45 4.36 -5.51
C GLU A 76 -12.60 4.59 -4.52
N ASP A 77 -12.61 3.88 -3.39
CA ASP A 77 -13.71 3.92 -2.41
C ASP A 77 -13.55 5.04 -1.36
N ASP A 78 -12.40 5.71 -1.31
CA ASP A 78 -12.06 6.82 -0.42
C ASP A 78 -12.30 6.53 1.09
N ILE A 79 -12.11 5.29 1.53
CA ILE A 79 -12.40 4.89 2.91
C ILE A 79 -11.18 5.13 3.81
N PRO A 80 -11.28 6.03 4.82
CA PRO A 80 -10.20 6.28 5.76
C PRO A 80 -10.02 5.13 6.77
N ASN A 81 -8.82 5.03 7.35
CA ASN A 81 -8.45 3.97 8.27
C ASN A 81 -9.36 3.86 9.52
N PHE A 82 -9.88 4.96 10.02
CA PHE A 82 -10.82 4.94 11.17
C PHE A 82 -12.13 4.16 10.91
N ILE A 83 -12.47 3.97 9.63
CA ILE A 83 -13.63 3.16 9.22
C ILE A 83 -13.16 1.78 8.74
N LEU A 84 -12.09 1.76 7.95
CA LEU A 84 -11.62 0.57 7.25
C LEU A 84 -11.04 -0.48 8.21
N LEU A 85 -10.20 -0.08 9.18
CA LEU A 85 -9.52 -1.02 10.08
C LEU A 85 -10.46 -1.74 11.04
N PRO A 86 -11.42 -1.06 11.74
CA PRO A 86 -12.41 -1.76 12.57
C PRO A 86 -13.25 -2.77 11.77
N ARG A 87 -13.64 -2.39 10.54
CA ARG A 87 -14.36 -3.30 9.65
C ARG A 87 -13.52 -4.50 9.24
N ALA A 88 -12.23 -4.30 8.99
CA ALA A 88 -11.31 -5.41 8.71
C ALA A 88 -11.15 -6.33 9.91
N ALA A 89 -11.05 -5.76 11.13
CA ALA A 89 -10.95 -6.53 12.37
C ALA A 89 -12.19 -7.37 12.67
N ASP A 90 -13.39 -6.87 12.30
CA ASP A 90 -14.64 -7.59 12.51
C ASP A 90 -14.83 -8.77 11.52
N GLU A 91 -14.17 -8.75 10.36
CA GLU A 91 -14.48 -9.68 9.27
C GLU A 91 -13.33 -10.62 8.89
N LEU A 92 -12.07 -10.29 9.23
CA LEU A 92 -10.92 -11.11 8.88
C LEU A 92 -10.59 -12.13 9.97
N ASP A 93 -10.30 -13.36 9.55
CA ASP A 93 -9.80 -14.44 10.41
C ASP A 93 -8.25 -14.52 10.40
N ILE A 94 -7.60 -13.80 9.49
CA ILE A 94 -6.12 -13.73 9.39
C ILE A 94 -5.61 -12.40 9.92
N PRO A 95 -4.35 -12.34 10.42
CA PRO A 95 -3.78 -11.09 10.91
C PRO A 95 -3.70 -10.03 9.81
N PHE A 96 -3.81 -8.75 10.22
CA PHE A 96 -3.60 -7.64 9.31
C PHE A 96 -2.77 -6.53 9.94
N VAL A 97 -2.08 -5.78 9.08
CA VAL A 97 -1.34 -4.56 9.43
C VAL A 97 -2.04 -3.35 8.83
N ALA A 98 -2.08 -2.26 9.59
CA ALA A 98 -2.60 -0.98 9.12
C ALA A 98 -1.58 -0.29 8.20
N SER A 99 -2.06 0.27 7.10
CA SER A 99 -1.24 1.02 6.15
C SER A 99 -1.98 2.28 5.69
N GLY A 100 -1.22 3.31 5.26
CA GLY A 100 -1.79 4.61 4.92
C GLY A 100 -1.88 5.57 6.11
N GLY A 101 -1.17 6.69 6.03
CA GLY A 101 -1.11 7.68 7.10
C GLY A 101 -0.29 7.29 8.33
N MET A 102 0.31 6.10 8.34
CA MET A 102 1.10 5.59 9.45
C MET A 102 2.51 6.21 9.44
N ALA A 103 2.94 6.78 10.58
CA ALA A 103 4.19 7.53 10.60
C ALA A 103 5.03 7.40 11.88
N ASP A 104 4.42 7.19 13.04
CA ASP A 104 5.12 7.13 14.33
C ASP A 104 4.39 6.25 15.36
N ALA A 105 4.88 6.26 16.60
CA ALA A 105 4.32 5.45 17.69
C ALA A 105 2.82 5.74 17.97
N ARG A 106 2.34 6.96 17.72
CA ARG A 106 0.92 7.31 17.90
C ARG A 106 0.04 6.56 16.91
N SER A 107 0.49 6.48 15.65
CA SER A 107 -0.22 5.71 14.63
C SER A 107 -0.14 4.20 14.91
N LEU A 108 0.95 3.68 15.49
CA LEU A 108 1.03 2.29 15.92
C LEU A 108 0.00 1.98 17.02
N VAL A 109 -0.05 2.79 18.07
CA VAL A 109 -1.03 2.61 19.16
C VAL A 109 -2.46 2.71 18.64
N ALA A 110 -2.74 3.68 17.76
CA ALA A 110 -4.07 3.85 17.16
C ALA A 110 -4.44 2.64 16.30
N SER A 111 -3.53 2.14 15.45
CA SER A 111 -3.81 0.98 14.59
C SER A 111 -4.08 -0.29 15.41
N MET A 112 -3.34 -0.51 16.48
CA MET A 112 -3.58 -1.64 17.39
C MET A 112 -4.92 -1.51 18.12
N ALA A 113 -5.31 -0.30 18.56
CA ALA A 113 -6.60 -0.04 19.15
C ALA A 113 -7.76 -0.25 18.16
N LEU A 114 -7.53 -0.11 16.86
CA LEU A 114 -8.48 -0.38 15.79
C LEU A 114 -8.45 -1.84 15.29
N GLY A 115 -7.69 -2.72 15.95
CA GLY A 115 -7.67 -4.16 15.71
C GLY A 115 -6.53 -4.68 14.82
N ALA A 116 -5.63 -3.82 14.33
CA ALA A 116 -4.47 -4.27 13.57
C ALA A 116 -3.37 -4.85 14.49
N GLU A 117 -2.57 -5.78 14.00
CA GLU A 117 -1.44 -6.35 14.75
C GLU A 117 -0.13 -5.57 14.58
N GLY A 118 -0.13 -4.55 13.76
CA GLY A 118 1.02 -3.69 13.47
C GLY A 118 0.71 -2.65 12.41
N MET A 119 1.74 -1.99 11.92
CA MET A 119 1.59 -1.00 10.85
C MET A 119 2.66 -1.12 9.77
N ASN A 120 2.31 -0.70 8.57
CA ASN A 120 3.19 -0.53 7.42
C ASN A 120 3.43 0.97 7.18
N MET A 121 4.68 1.37 6.97
CA MET A 121 5.07 2.75 6.71
C MET A 121 5.86 2.86 5.40
N GLY A 122 5.46 3.76 4.51
CA GLY A 122 6.18 4.08 3.27
C GLY A 122 6.95 5.40 3.39
N THR A 123 6.23 6.50 3.38
CA THR A 123 6.79 7.87 3.31
C THR A 123 7.77 8.18 4.45
N ARG A 124 7.52 7.67 5.67
CA ARG A 124 8.44 7.83 6.79
C ARG A 124 9.81 7.24 6.48
N PHE A 125 9.86 6.04 5.88
CA PHE A 125 11.13 5.39 5.53
C PHE A 125 11.79 6.02 4.31
N ILE A 126 11.02 6.57 3.34
CA ILE A 126 11.59 7.33 2.21
C ILE A 126 12.38 8.56 2.72
N ALA A 127 11.94 9.16 3.82
CA ALA A 127 12.61 10.34 4.41
C ALA A 127 13.84 10.01 5.26
N THR A 128 14.21 8.73 5.43
CA THR A 128 15.41 8.33 6.20
C THR A 128 16.71 8.57 5.41
N GLU A 129 17.82 8.67 6.12
CA GLU A 129 19.14 8.83 5.52
C GLU A 129 19.50 7.65 4.61
N ASP A 130 19.14 6.43 5.01
CA ASP A 130 19.46 5.18 4.30
C ASP A 130 18.62 4.95 3.02
N ALA A 131 17.51 5.67 2.84
CA ALA A 131 16.68 5.48 1.64
C ALA A 131 17.46 5.90 0.37
N PRO A 132 17.51 5.05 -0.68
CA PRO A 132 18.29 5.32 -1.89
C PRO A 132 17.54 6.28 -2.84
N VAL A 133 17.05 7.40 -2.31
CA VAL A 133 16.38 8.46 -3.06
C VAL A 133 17.15 9.76 -2.96
N HIS A 134 16.97 10.64 -3.96
CA HIS A 134 17.67 11.93 -4.00
C HIS A 134 17.34 12.80 -2.79
N GLN A 135 18.33 13.53 -2.26
CA GLN A 135 18.21 14.35 -1.05
C GLN A 135 17.06 15.37 -1.13
N ASN A 136 16.84 16.01 -2.27
CA ASN A 136 15.74 16.96 -2.47
C ASN A 136 14.35 16.33 -2.24
N VAL A 137 14.20 15.02 -2.52
CA VAL A 137 12.93 14.29 -2.26
C VAL A 137 12.72 14.15 -0.74
N LYS A 138 13.77 13.79 0.00
CA LYS A 138 13.74 13.69 1.46
C LYS A 138 13.39 15.04 2.10
N GLU A 139 14.05 16.09 1.66
CA GLU A 139 13.81 17.47 2.14
C GLU A 139 12.40 17.95 1.81
N ALA A 140 11.89 17.64 0.61
CA ALA A 140 10.52 17.95 0.25
C ALA A 140 9.50 17.25 1.16
N ILE A 141 9.73 15.99 1.51
CA ILE A 141 8.87 15.24 2.44
C ILE A 141 8.95 15.82 3.85
N VAL A 142 10.15 16.12 4.35
CA VAL A 142 10.37 16.67 5.72
C VAL A 142 9.73 18.04 5.87
N ASN A 143 9.78 18.89 4.85
CA ASN A 143 9.23 20.23 4.85
C ASN A 143 7.73 20.30 4.50
N ALA A 144 7.13 19.18 4.05
CA ALA A 144 5.72 19.13 3.69
C ALA A 144 4.81 19.16 4.93
N SER A 145 3.64 19.73 4.74
CA SER A 145 2.51 19.67 5.66
C SER A 145 1.45 18.66 5.18
N GLU A 146 0.42 18.48 5.98
CA GLU A 146 -0.75 17.65 5.62
C GLU A 146 -1.50 18.17 4.39
N LEU A 147 -1.27 19.42 3.99
CA LEU A 147 -1.91 20.05 2.83
C LEU A 147 -1.13 19.87 1.53
N ASP A 148 0.07 19.29 1.59
CA ASP A 148 0.98 19.23 0.43
C ASP A 148 0.87 17.93 -0.37
N THR A 149 -0.28 17.25 -0.30
CA THR A 149 -0.59 16.13 -1.18
C THR A 149 -1.73 16.45 -2.15
N ARG A 150 -1.74 15.76 -3.28
CA ARG A 150 -2.82 15.85 -4.28
C ARG A 150 -3.24 14.44 -4.69
N LEU A 151 -4.51 14.30 -5.05
CA LEU A 151 -5.04 13.12 -5.73
C LEU A 151 -5.08 13.40 -7.23
N ILE A 152 -4.46 12.54 -8.01
CA ILE A 152 -4.38 12.63 -9.47
C ILE A 152 -4.95 11.37 -10.12
N MET A 153 -5.20 11.40 -11.42
CA MET A 153 -5.69 10.30 -12.25
C MET A 153 -7.02 9.68 -11.81
N ARG A 154 -7.86 10.47 -11.10
CA ARG A 154 -9.22 10.05 -10.73
C ARG A 154 -10.12 9.83 -11.95
N SER A 155 -9.97 10.64 -12.98
CA SER A 155 -10.71 10.50 -14.25
C SER A 155 -10.44 9.18 -14.95
N LEU A 156 -9.32 8.54 -14.64
CA LEU A 156 -8.89 7.24 -15.19
C LEU A 156 -9.22 6.05 -14.27
N THR A 157 -9.93 6.26 -13.16
CA THR A 157 -10.13 5.23 -12.11
C THR A 157 -8.82 4.55 -11.70
N ASN A 158 -7.78 5.36 -11.57
CA ASN A 158 -6.43 4.96 -11.16
C ASN A 158 -5.85 6.00 -10.20
N THR A 159 -6.64 6.37 -9.20
CA THR A 159 -6.32 7.43 -8.25
C THR A 159 -4.97 7.22 -7.57
N GLU A 160 -4.13 8.23 -7.59
CA GLU A 160 -2.87 8.27 -6.84
C GLU A 160 -2.82 9.48 -5.92
N ARG A 161 -2.34 9.28 -4.68
CA ARG A 161 -1.94 10.36 -3.78
C ARG A 161 -0.46 10.61 -3.93
N VAL A 162 -0.11 11.82 -4.32
CA VAL A 162 1.28 12.23 -4.56
C VAL A 162 1.63 13.50 -3.79
N LEU A 163 2.92 13.72 -3.52
CA LEU A 163 3.41 14.99 -3.01
C LEU A 163 3.27 16.06 -4.09
N ASN A 164 2.73 17.21 -3.71
CA ASN A 164 2.48 18.31 -4.65
C ASN A 164 3.79 18.90 -5.19
N ASN A 165 3.80 19.20 -6.47
CA ASN A 165 4.90 19.86 -7.16
C ASN A 165 4.41 20.46 -8.50
N PRO A 166 5.22 21.27 -9.19
CA PRO A 166 4.80 21.89 -10.46
C PRO A 166 4.34 20.90 -11.56
N ALA A 167 4.91 19.69 -11.62
CA ALA A 167 4.47 18.68 -12.58
C ALA A 167 3.09 18.12 -12.23
N VAL A 168 2.82 17.91 -10.95
CA VAL A 168 1.50 17.49 -10.45
C VAL A 168 0.43 18.55 -10.75
N GLU A 169 0.69 19.81 -10.48
CA GLU A 169 -0.23 20.92 -10.79
C GLU A 169 -0.52 21.00 -12.30
N SER A 170 0.52 20.81 -13.13
CA SER A 170 0.33 20.77 -14.60
C SER A 170 -0.54 19.58 -15.03
N LEU A 171 -0.35 18.41 -14.42
CA LEU A 171 -1.16 17.23 -14.69
C LEU A 171 -2.62 17.46 -14.31
N MET A 172 -2.87 17.96 -13.11
CA MET A 172 -4.23 18.26 -12.62
C MET A 172 -4.95 19.29 -13.52
N ALA A 173 -4.22 20.29 -14.01
CA ALA A 173 -4.78 21.25 -14.96
C ALA A 173 -5.21 20.58 -16.28
N LYS A 174 -4.44 19.60 -16.77
CA LYS A 174 -4.79 18.81 -17.96
C LYS A 174 -5.99 17.89 -17.70
N GLU A 175 -6.02 17.19 -16.57
CA GLU A 175 -7.16 16.35 -16.19
C GLU A 175 -8.46 17.17 -16.16
N LYS A 176 -8.42 18.36 -15.54
CA LYS A 176 -9.56 19.26 -15.47
C LYS A 176 -10.03 19.76 -16.85
N ALA A 177 -9.10 19.91 -17.79
CA ALA A 177 -9.43 20.36 -19.15
C ALA A 177 -10.01 19.24 -20.03
N LEU A 178 -9.75 17.98 -19.69
CA LEU A 178 -10.26 16.82 -20.43
C LEU A 178 -11.65 16.37 -19.94
N GLY A 179 -12.12 16.89 -18.80
CA GLY A 179 -13.43 16.60 -18.19
C GLY A 179 -13.45 15.47 -17.29
#